data_6b64779ed7203deb2fa37d441edfde55
#
_entry.id   6b64779ed7203deb2fa37d441edfde55
#
_cell.length_a   1.000
_cell.length_b   1.000
_cell.length_c   1.000
_cell.angle_alpha   90.00
_cell.angle_beta   90.00
_cell.angle_gamma   90.00
#
_symmetry.space_group_name_H-M   'P 1'
#
loop_
_entity.id
_entity.type
_entity.pdbx_description
1 polymer ?
#
loop_
_entity_poly.entity_id
_entity_poly.type
_entity_poly.pdbx_seq_one_letter_code
_entity_poly.pdbx_strand_id
1 'polypeptide(L)'
;MTTVPRFGVLTAPEGWRTVDFISDLHLMPEEPATFAAWSRFMAESPADAIFILGDLFEAWIGDDAALPGSFDGECAQVLARTAARVPVYFMHGNRDFLVGAPFLAGLGVQLLADPTVLDWAGQRTLLTHGDLLCTDDVAYQQFRREVRSDAWQRAVLARPLAERQVMAQHMRAQSMAAQAQGVVYTEIDAPLAVDWLTAADARTLIHGHIHRPGDHVLGHDAQGRPLTQVVLSDWHIAGNDHRAQVLRLSSDGQLERIDLGPM
;
A
#
# COMPACT_ATOMS: atom_id res chain seq x y z
N MET A 1 -14.76 -7.92 19.64
CA MET A 1 -14.48 -6.46 19.71
C MET A 1 -13.20 -6.23 18.95
N THR A 2 -13.27 -5.66 17.76
CA THR A 2 -12.12 -5.20 16.99
C THR A 2 -11.53 -4.01 17.76
N THR A 3 -10.33 -4.18 18.26
CA THR A 3 -9.66 -3.13 19.04
C THR A 3 -8.94 -2.17 18.11
N VAL A 4 -8.96 -0.89 18.45
CA VAL A 4 -8.12 0.11 17.79
C VAL A 4 -6.65 -0.33 17.91
N PRO A 5 -5.91 -0.50 16.80
CA PRO A 5 -4.54 -0.94 16.85
C PRO A 5 -3.61 0.17 17.38
N ARG A 6 -2.38 -0.21 17.68
CA ARG A 6 -1.34 0.79 17.91
C ARG A 6 -0.90 1.39 16.58
N PHE A 7 -0.96 2.71 16.47
CA PHE A 7 -0.49 3.42 15.27
C PHE A 7 1.02 3.66 15.32
N GLY A 8 1.68 3.51 14.16
CA GLY A 8 2.94 4.19 13.90
C GLY A 8 2.71 5.71 13.87
N VAL A 9 3.74 6.50 14.04
CA VAL A 9 3.69 7.96 13.86
C VAL A 9 4.88 8.38 13.04
N LEU A 10 4.62 9.10 11.95
CA LEU A 10 5.62 9.75 11.13
C LEU A 10 5.35 11.24 11.16
N THR A 11 6.26 12.00 11.77
CA THR A 11 6.23 13.47 11.69
C THR A 11 7.02 13.90 10.46
N ALA A 12 6.35 14.59 9.54
CA ALA A 12 6.99 15.09 8.34
C ALA A 12 8.04 16.16 8.69
N PRO A 13 9.21 16.16 8.00
CA PRO A 13 10.18 17.23 8.12
C PRO A 13 9.58 18.60 7.76
N GLU A 14 10.11 19.66 8.39
CA GLU A 14 9.80 21.01 7.98
C GLU A 14 10.25 21.23 6.52
N GLY A 15 9.40 21.91 5.75
CA GLY A 15 9.71 22.28 4.36
C GLY A 15 9.09 21.37 3.30
N TRP A 16 8.49 20.22 3.64
CA TRP A 16 7.67 19.48 2.68
C TRP A 16 6.47 20.33 2.25
N ARG A 17 6.18 20.31 0.96
CA ARG A 17 5.06 21.03 0.33
C ARG A 17 4.04 20.07 -0.26
N THR A 18 4.52 18.97 -0.81
CA THR A 18 3.66 17.95 -1.41
C THR A 18 4.21 16.56 -1.12
N VAL A 19 3.29 15.61 -0.92
CA VAL A 19 3.61 14.17 -0.82
C VAL A 19 2.69 13.37 -1.73
N ASP A 20 3.22 12.31 -2.32
CA ASP A 20 2.49 11.44 -3.23
C ASP A 20 2.22 10.08 -2.58
N PHE A 21 1.00 9.55 -2.79
CA PHE A 21 0.56 8.24 -2.33
C PHE A 21 0.18 7.38 -3.52
N ILE A 22 0.63 6.13 -3.51
CA ILE A 22 0.27 5.06 -4.44
C ILE A 22 0.04 3.76 -3.69
N SER A 23 -0.73 2.84 -4.24
CA SER A 23 -0.93 1.47 -3.74
C SER A 23 -1.43 0.54 -4.85
N ASP A 24 -1.48 -0.74 -4.58
CA ASP A 24 -2.15 -1.74 -5.43
C ASP A 24 -1.66 -1.73 -6.89
N LEU A 25 -0.33 -1.67 -7.06
CA LEU A 25 0.29 -1.70 -8.39
C LEU A 25 0.40 -3.11 -8.95
N HIS A 26 0.50 -4.11 -8.07
CA HIS A 26 0.60 -5.52 -8.43
C HIS A 26 1.65 -5.80 -9.51
N LEU A 27 2.82 -5.17 -9.37
CA LEU A 27 3.90 -5.28 -10.36
C LEU A 27 4.28 -6.73 -10.60
N MET A 28 4.31 -7.10 -11.88
CA MET A 28 4.69 -8.43 -12.34
C MET A 28 5.33 -8.37 -13.74
N PRO A 29 6.16 -9.35 -14.12
CA PRO A 29 6.84 -9.35 -15.43
C PRO A 29 5.88 -9.33 -16.62
N GLU A 30 4.67 -9.89 -16.44
CA GLU A 30 3.63 -9.99 -17.47
C GLU A 30 2.94 -8.66 -17.78
N GLU A 31 3.12 -7.64 -16.93
CA GLU A 31 2.56 -6.30 -17.11
C GLU A 31 3.66 -5.22 -17.27
N PRO A 32 4.46 -5.27 -18.33
CA PRO A 32 5.59 -4.35 -18.51
C PRO A 32 5.19 -2.88 -18.67
N ALA A 33 3.97 -2.60 -19.14
CA ALA A 33 3.47 -1.24 -19.26
C ALA A 33 3.19 -0.60 -17.90
N THR A 34 2.62 -1.36 -16.95
CA THR A 34 2.41 -0.92 -15.56
C THR A 34 3.76 -0.65 -14.88
N PHE A 35 4.74 -1.55 -15.04
CA PHE A 35 6.10 -1.35 -14.53
C PHE A 35 6.76 -0.09 -15.12
N ALA A 36 6.64 0.14 -16.43
CA ALA A 36 7.22 1.31 -17.10
C ALA A 36 6.60 2.62 -16.60
N ALA A 37 5.27 2.66 -16.44
CA ALA A 37 4.56 3.83 -15.91
C ALA A 37 4.98 4.14 -14.46
N TRP A 38 5.05 3.10 -13.61
CA TRP A 38 5.54 3.23 -12.25
C TRP A 38 7.00 3.71 -12.20
N SER A 39 7.88 3.09 -12.98
CA SER A 39 9.30 3.46 -13.01
C SER A 39 9.50 4.92 -13.43
N ARG A 40 8.72 5.40 -14.41
CA ARG A 40 8.71 6.80 -14.83
C ARG A 40 8.21 7.73 -13.71
N PHE A 41 7.06 7.40 -13.10
CA PHE A 41 6.54 8.16 -11.98
C PHE A 41 7.57 8.28 -10.84
N MET A 42 8.17 7.16 -10.45
CA MET A 42 9.20 7.14 -9.40
C MET A 42 10.43 7.98 -9.74
N ALA A 43 10.78 8.10 -11.02
CA ALA A 43 11.90 8.94 -11.47
C ALA A 43 11.54 10.43 -11.55
N GLU A 44 10.31 10.77 -11.90
CA GLU A 44 9.90 12.13 -12.31
C GLU A 44 9.03 12.85 -11.29
N SER A 45 8.44 12.15 -10.30
CA SER A 45 7.59 12.81 -9.29
C SER A 45 8.30 13.99 -8.64
N PRO A 46 7.68 15.18 -8.64
CA PRO A 46 8.20 16.38 -8.00
C PRO A 46 7.91 16.44 -6.49
N ALA A 47 7.24 15.42 -5.93
CA ALA A 47 6.87 15.40 -4.52
C ALA A 47 8.09 15.34 -3.60
N ASP A 48 7.96 15.90 -2.41
CA ASP A 48 9.00 15.90 -1.38
C ASP A 48 9.13 14.53 -0.69
N ALA A 49 8.12 13.66 -0.81
CA ALA A 49 8.17 12.26 -0.38
C ALA A 49 7.15 11.41 -1.15
N ILE A 50 7.40 10.10 -1.24
CA ILE A 50 6.51 9.12 -1.87
C ILE A 50 6.15 8.04 -0.85
N PHE A 51 4.86 7.74 -0.73
CA PHE A 51 4.29 6.73 0.13
C PHE A 51 3.68 5.61 -0.73
N ILE A 52 4.14 4.38 -0.52
CA ILE A 52 3.62 3.16 -1.14
C ILE A 52 2.83 2.41 -0.06
N LEU A 53 1.50 2.44 -0.16
CA LEU A 53 0.61 1.90 0.86
C LEU A 53 0.20 0.44 0.62
N GLY A 54 1.19 -0.38 0.26
CA GLY A 54 1.04 -1.82 0.09
C GLY A 54 0.70 -2.27 -1.33
N ASP A 55 0.83 -3.56 -1.53
CA ASP A 55 0.57 -4.25 -2.80
C ASP A 55 1.30 -3.60 -4.00
N LEU A 56 2.58 -3.19 -3.77
CA LEU A 56 3.47 -2.79 -4.85
C LEU A 56 3.72 -3.98 -5.78
N PHE A 57 3.93 -5.16 -5.22
CA PHE A 57 4.19 -6.40 -5.96
C PHE A 57 2.95 -7.30 -5.97
N GLU A 58 2.73 -8.03 -7.06
CA GLU A 58 1.68 -9.06 -7.13
C GLU A 58 1.94 -10.19 -6.12
N ALA A 59 3.19 -10.51 -5.86
CA ALA A 59 3.60 -11.41 -4.79
C ALA A 59 5.08 -11.19 -4.47
N TRP A 60 5.42 -11.02 -3.20
CA TRP A 60 6.81 -11.04 -2.75
C TRP A 60 7.09 -12.33 -1.98
N ILE A 61 8.04 -13.11 -2.46
CA ILE A 61 8.33 -14.42 -1.92
C ILE A 61 9.60 -14.49 -1.06
N GLY A 62 10.21 -13.34 -0.82
CA GLY A 62 11.41 -13.16 0.00
C GLY A 62 12.49 -12.35 -0.71
N ASP A 63 13.29 -11.65 0.06
CA ASP A 63 14.29 -10.68 -0.42
C ASP A 63 15.40 -11.32 -1.26
N ASP A 64 15.64 -12.60 -1.08
CA ASP A 64 16.59 -13.41 -1.85
C ASP A 64 16.12 -13.70 -3.29
N ALA A 65 14.88 -13.35 -3.65
CA ALA A 65 14.38 -13.38 -5.03
C ALA A 65 14.83 -12.16 -5.84
N ALA A 66 15.11 -11.04 -5.18
CA ALA A 66 15.50 -9.78 -5.82
C ALA A 66 16.96 -9.76 -6.28
N LEU A 67 17.31 -10.71 -7.16
CA LEU A 67 18.65 -10.86 -7.70
C LEU A 67 18.91 -9.85 -8.84
N PRO A 68 20.18 -9.47 -9.09
CA PRO A 68 20.52 -8.70 -10.28
C PRO A 68 20.01 -9.37 -11.56
N GLY A 69 19.22 -8.64 -12.35
CA GLY A 69 18.61 -9.15 -13.59
C GLY A 69 17.29 -9.91 -13.42
N SER A 70 16.81 -10.09 -12.18
CA SER A 70 15.41 -10.51 -11.97
C SER A 70 14.48 -9.31 -12.00
N PHE A 71 13.18 -9.52 -12.25
CA PHE A 71 12.17 -8.48 -12.21
C PHE A 71 12.11 -7.78 -10.85
N ASP A 72 12.12 -8.55 -9.76
CA ASP A 72 12.15 -8.00 -8.39
C ASP A 72 13.42 -7.17 -8.14
N GLY A 73 14.54 -7.59 -8.71
CA GLY A 73 15.80 -6.82 -8.67
C GLY A 73 15.73 -5.53 -9.47
N GLU A 74 15.04 -5.48 -10.61
CA GLU A 74 14.79 -4.26 -11.37
C GLU A 74 13.89 -3.30 -10.58
N CYS A 75 12.82 -3.79 -9.96
CA CYS A 75 11.98 -3.00 -9.06
C CYS A 75 12.79 -2.43 -7.87
N ALA A 76 13.65 -3.24 -7.25
CA ALA A 76 14.54 -2.79 -6.17
C ALA A 76 15.46 -1.65 -6.62
N GLN A 77 15.99 -1.70 -7.85
CA GLN A 77 16.80 -0.62 -8.41
C GLN A 77 16.01 0.68 -8.63
N VAL A 78 14.74 0.60 -9.04
CA VAL A 78 13.85 1.77 -9.15
C VAL A 78 13.67 2.40 -7.77
N LEU A 79 13.32 1.60 -6.75
CA LEU A 79 13.16 2.06 -5.37
C LEU A 79 14.44 2.74 -4.86
N ALA A 80 15.61 2.11 -5.04
CA ALA A 80 16.89 2.65 -4.57
C ALA A 80 17.25 3.99 -5.25
N ARG A 81 17.06 4.09 -6.58
CA ARG A 81 17.29 5.35 -7.30
C ARG A 81 16.37 6.46 -6.84
N THR A 82 15.10 6.14 -6.56
CA THR A 82 14.13 7.12 -6.06
C THR A 82 14.48 7.54 -4.65
N ALA A 83 14.79 6.59 -3.76
CA ALA A 83 15.14 6.86 -2.36
C ALA A 83 16.43 7.69 -2.22
N ALA A 84 17.34 7.64 -3.20
CA ALA A 84 18.51 8.52 -3.26
C ALA A 84 18.15 9.99 -3.57
N ARG A 85 16.93 10.26 -4.06
CA ARG A 85 16.47 11.60 -4.47
C ARG A 85 15.46 12.19 -3.48
N VAL A 86 14.47 11.39 -3.06
CA VAL A 86 13.41 11.78 -2.12
C VAL A 86 13.14 10.65 -1.14
N PRO A 87 12.69 10.93 0.08
CA PRO A 87 12.23 9.90 1.02
C PRO A 87 11.14 9.01 0.38
N VAL A 88 11.33 7.71 0.47
CA VAL A 88 10.35 6.71 0.06
C VAL A 88 9.94 5.90 1.28
N TYR A 89 8.65 5.83 1.51
CA TYR A 89 8.02 5.07 2.59
C TYR A 89 7.24 3.92 2.00
N PHE A 90 7.41 2.75 2.59
CA PHE A 90 6.72 1.53 2.17
C PHE A 90 5.89 0.97 3.32
N MET A 91 4.67 0.58 3.06
CA MET A 91 3.79 -0.15 3.97
C MET A 91 3.46 -1.50 3.35
N HIS A 92 3.42 -2.55 4.13
CA HIS A 92 3.07 -3.87 3.62
C HIS A 92 1.58 -3.94 3.22
N GLY A 93 1.30 -4.45 2.03
CA GLY A 93 -0.01 -4.95 1.63
C GLY A 93 -0.19 -6.45 1.89
N ASN A 94 -1.25 -7.01 1.40
CA ASN A 94 -1.54 -8.45 1.56
C ASN A 94 -0.79 -9.33 0.54
N ARG A 95 -0.12 -8.74 -0.45
CA ARG A 95 0.68 -9.44 -1.47
C ARG A 95 2.17 -9.41 -1.18
N ASP A 96 2.65 -8.40 -0.50
CA ASP A 96 4.07 -8.11 -0.37
C ASP A 96 4.58 -8.02 1.08
N PHE A 97 3.85 -8.61 2.02
CA PHE A 97 4.17 -8.59 3.45
C PHE A 97 5.46 -9.33 3.84
N LEU A 98 6.09 -10.06 2.92
CA LEU A 98 7.38 -10.71 3.12
C LEU A 98 8.57 -9.83 2.73
N VAL A 99 8.33 -8.60 2.26
CA VAL A 99 9.41 -7.64 2.04
C VAL A 99 10.06 -7.29 3.37
N GLY A 100 11.36 -7.58 3.49
CA GLY A 100 12.08 -7.42 4.75
C GLY A 100 12.46 -5.98 5.06
N ALA A 101 12.35 -5.57 6.32
CA ALA A 101 12.81 -4.24 6.76
C ALA A 101 14.31 -4.01 6.47
N PRO A 102 15.22 -4.98 6.68
CA PRO A 102 16.63 -4.82 6.33
C PRO A 102 16.86 -4.64 4.81
N PHE A 103 16.07 -5.32 3.99
CA PHE A 103 16.13 -5.17 2.53
C PHE A 103 15.74 -3.76 2.12
N LEU A 104 14.59 -3.27 2.57
CA LEU A 104 14.13 -1.89 2.29
C LEU A 104 15.13 -0.85 2.78
N ALA A 105 15.67 -1.00 3.99
CA ALA A 105 16.69 -0.10 4.54
C ALA A 105 17.96 -0.09 3.67
N GLY A 106 18.35 -1.24 3.11
CA GLY A 106 19.46 -1.35 2.16
C GLY A 106 19.23 -0.58 0.85
N LEU A 107 17.97 -0.36 0.47
CA LEU A 107 17.56 0.46 -0.67
C LEU A 107 17.35 1.94 -0.32
N GLY A 108 17.47 2.32 0.96
CA GLY A 108 17.14 3.67 1.45
C GLY A 108 15.64 3.92 1.63
N VAL A 109 14.82 2.87 1.59
CA VAL A 109 13.36 2.93 1.78
C VAL A 109 13.01 2.65 3.23
N GLN A 110 12.10 3.43 3.80
CA GLN A 110 11.65 3.25 5.18
C GLN A 110 10.36 2.42 5.24
N LEU A 111 10.38 1.31 5.99
CA LEU A 111 9.17 0.53 6.26
C LEU A 111 8.31 1.22 7.33
N LEU A 112 7.04 1.43 7.01
CA LEU A 112 6.03 1.95 7.93
C LEU A 112 5.27 0.81 8.62
N ALA A 113 4.85 1.07 9.85
CA ALA A 113 3.82 0.24 10.49
C ALA A 113 2.47 0.42 9.78
N ASP A 114 1.65 -0.61 9.79
CA ASP A 114 0.27 -0.55 9.33
C ASP A 114 -0.67 -0.73 10.54
N PRO A 115 -1.45 0.31 10.91
CA PRO A 115 -1.54 1.65 10.34
C PRO A 115 -0.51 2.66 10.90
N THR A 116 -0.30 3.78 10.18
CA THR A 116 0.58 4.89 10.58
C THR A 116 -0.15 6.24 10.48
N VAL A 117 0.06 7.12 11.44
CA VAL A 117 -0.36 8.53 11.37
C VAL A 117 0.76 9.36 10.76
N LEU A 118 0.48 10.03 9.66
CA LEU A 118 1.30 11.12 9.14
C LEU A 118 0.89 12.43 9.83
N ASP A 119 1.79 12.98 10.62
CA ASP A 119 1.64 14.28 11.28
C ASP A 119 2.39 15.32 10.47
N TRP A 120 1.65 16.17 9.75
CA TRP A 120 2.22 17.10 8.80
C TRP A 120 1.41 18.40 8.68
N ALA A 121 2.10 19.55 8.70
CA ALA A 121 1.52 20.88 8.53
C ALA A 121 0.35 21.16 9.50
N GLY A 122 0.42 20.64 10.73
CA GLY A 122 -0.63 20.77 11.74
C GLY A 122 -1.87 19.92 11.47
N GLN A 123 -1.79 18.98 10.55
CA GLN A 123 -2.85 18.03 10.22
C GLN A 123 -2.36 16.58 10.42
N ARG A 124 -3.26 15.72 10.85
CA ARG A 124 -3.01 14.30 11.00
C ARG A 124 -3.81 13.53 9.99
N THR A 125 -3.12 12.68 9.21
CA THR A 125 -3.71 11.79 8.22
C THR A 125 -3.40 10.36 8.61
N LEU A 126 -4.41 9.50 8.68
CA LEU A 126 -4.24 8.08 8.97
C LEU A 126 -3.98 7.33 7.67
N LEU A 127 -2.89 6.58 7.63
CA LEU A 127 -2.46 5.76 6.51
C LEU A 127 -2.58 4.29 6.88
N THR A 128 -3.15 3.49 6.00
CA THR A 128 -3.20 2.02 6.13
C THR A 128 -3.23 1.39 4.74
N HIS A 129 -2.85 0.13 4.60
CA HIS A 129 -3.15 -0.59 3.36
C HIS A 129 -4.67 -0.75 3.18
N GLY A 130 -5.40 -1.06 4.25
CA GLY A 130 -6.87 -1.15 4.26
C GLY A 130 -7.41 -2.53 4.58
N ASP A 131 -6.65 -3.58 4.36
CA ASP A 131 -7.06 -4.97 4.56
C ASP A 131 -7.47 -5.30 6.01
N LEU A 132 -6.90 -4.62 6.99
CA LEU A 132 -7.28 -4.72 8.40
C LEU A 132 -8.70 -4.25 8.71
N LEU A 133 -9.23 -3.34 7.88
CA LEU A 133 -10.56 -2.76 8.03
C LEU A 133 -11.65 -3.60 7.34
N CYS A 134 -11.30 -4.59 6.51
CA CYS A 134 -12.25 -5.51 5.87
C CYS A 134 -12.62 -6.64 6.83
N THR A 135 -13.34 -6.31 7.91
CA THR A 135 -13.60 -7.23 9.04
C THR A 135 -14.63 -8.30 8.73
N ASP A 136 -15.49 -8.09 7.73
CA ASP A 136 -16.52 -9.04 7.32
C ASP A 136 -15.92 -10.27 6.62
N ASP A 137 -14.71 -10.17 6.05
CA ASP A 137 -13.97 -11.32 5.54
C ASP A 137 -13.22 -12.04 6.67
N VAL A 138 -13.98 -12.76 7.50
CA VAL A 138 -13.45 -13.48 8.66
C VAL A 138 -12.37 -14.49 8.27
N ALA A 139 -12.53 -15.15 7.12
CA ALA A 139 -11.57 -16.14 6.62
C ALA A 139 -10.24 -15.47 6.26
N TYR A 140 -10.30 -14.35 5.53
CA TYR A 140 -9.12 -13.56 5.22
C TYR A 140 -8.45 -13.02 6.50
N GLN A 141 -9.21 -12.47 7.45
CA GLN A 141 -8.64 -11.96 8.71
C GLN A 141 -7.94 -13.05 9.52
N GLN A 142 -8.45 -14.29 9.49
CA GLN A 142 -7.77 -15.42 10.12
C GLN A 142 -6.47 -15.78 9.40
N PHE A 143 -6.51 -15.89 8.08
CA PHE A 143 -5.33 -16.11 7.23
C PHE A 143 -4.29 -15.01 7.44
N ARG A 144 -4.68 -13.74 7.43
CA ARG A 144 -3.80 -12.59 7.66
C ARG A 144 -3.03 -12.72 8.99
N ARG A 145 -3.74 -13.05 10.07
CA ARG A 145 -3.09 -13.25 11.39
C ARG A 145 -2.06 -14.36 11.37
N GLU A 146 -2.33 -15.43 10.66
CA GLU A 146 -1.41 -16.55 10.52
C GLU A 146 -0.14 -16.15 9.75
N VAL A 147 -0.29 -15.63 8.53
CA VAL A 147 0.83 -15.33 7.63
C VAL A 147 1.67 -14.14 8.07
N ARG A 148 1.11 -13.24 8.88
CA ARG A 148 1.83 -12.12 9.50
C ARG A 148 2.57 -12.52 10.79
N SER A 149 2.41 -13.76 11.27
CA SER A 149 3.14 -14.21 12.45
C SER A 149 4.62 -14.47 12.11
N ASP A 150 5.51 -14.09 13.03
CA ASP A 150 6.95 -14.34 12.89
C ASP A 150 7.28 -15.82 12.66
N ALA A 151 6.50 -16.71 13.28
CA ALA A 151 6.71 -18.15 13.18
C ALA A 151 6.44 -18.63 11.74
N TRP A 152 5.34 -18.22 11.13
CA TRP A 152 4.98 -18.58 9.77
C TRP A 152 5.97 -17.97 8.77
N GLN A 153 6.29 -16.69 8.90
CA GLN A 153 7.23 -16.01 7.99
C GLN A 153 8.61 -16.67 8.01
N ARG A 154 9.16 -16.96 9.20
CA ARG A 154 10.43 -17.70 9.30
C ARG A 154 10.37 -19.09 8.67
N ALA A 155 9.27 -19.81 8.87
CA ALA A 155 9.10 -21.13 8.31
C ALA A 155 9.02 -21.12 6.77
N VAL A 156 8.34 -20.12 6.20
CA VAL A 156 8.24 -19.96 4.75
C VAL A 156 9.57 -19.48 4.16
N LEU A 157 10.20 -18.48 4.72
CA LEU A 157 11.47 -17.94 4.22
C LEU A 157 12.63 -18.94 4.35
N ALA A 158 12.54 -19.93 5.21
CA ALA A 158 13.51 -21.03 5.30
C ALA A 158 13.37 -22.06 4.16
N ARG A 159 12.28 -22.02 3.37
CA ARG A 159 12.09 -22.95 2.23
C ARG A 159 12.90 -22.49 1.02
N PRO A 160 13.28 -23.45 0.14
CA PRO A 160 13.86 -23.11 -1.15
C PRO A 160 12.97 -22.15 -1.95
N LEU A 161 13.58 -21.23 -2.71
CA LEU A 161 12.88 -20.22 -3.50
C LEU A 161 11.84 -20.84 -4.44
N ALA A 162 12.16 -21.98 -5.09
CA ALA A 162 11.24 -22.68 -5.98
C ALA A 162 9.95 -23.16 -5.27
N GLU A 163 10.06 -23.60 -4.01
CA GLU A 163 8.87 -23.98 -3.23
C GLU A 163 8.01 -22.76 -2.89
N ARG A 164 8.64 -21.64 -2.54
CA ARG A 164 7.94 -20.38 -2.26
C ARG A 164 7.23 -19.84 -3.50
N GLN A 165 7.82 -19.98 -4.68
CA GLN A 165 7.17 -19.65 -5.96
C GLN A 165 5.91 -20.47 -6.19
N VAL A 166 5.96 -21.76 -5.98
CA VAL A 166 4.78 -22.65 -6.12
C VAL A 166 3.69 -22.26 -5.11
N MET A 167 4.07 -21.94 -3.86
CA MET A 167 3.11 -21.50 -2.84
C MET A 167 2.43 -20.19 -3.26
N ALA A 168 3.18 -19.20 -3.73
CA ALA A 168 2.64 -17.91 -4.18
C ALA A 168 1.69 -18.10 -5.38
N GLN A 169 2.04 -18.94 -6.36
CA GLN A 169 1.17 -19.27 -7.49
C GLN A 169 -0.15 -19.91 -7.04
N HIS A 170 -0.09 -20.83 -6.08
CA HIS A 170 -1.29 -21.46 -5.51
C HIS A 170 -2.21 -20.43 -4.80
N MET A 171 -1.63 -19.57 -3.97
CA MET A 171 -2.37 -18.53 -3.26
C MET A 171 -3.02 -17.55 -4.24
N ARG A 172 -2.29 -17.16 -5.29
CA ARG A 172 -2.82 -16.31 -6.38
C ARG A 172 -4.00 -16.98 -7.08
N ALA A 173 -3.85 -18.26 -7.48
CA ALA A 173 -4.91 -19.01 -8.17
C ALA A 173 -6.19 -19.11 -7.30
N GLN A 174 -6.04 -19.33 -5.99
CA GLN A 174 -7.16 -19.36 -5.05
C GLN A 174 -7.86 -18.00 -4.95
N SER A 175 -7.09 -16.90 -4.86
CA SER A 175 -7.63 -15.54 -4.84
C SER A 175 -8.41 -15.20 -6.12
N MET A 176 -7.84 -15.52 -7.29
CA MET A 176 -8.52 -15.31 -8.58
C MET A 176 -9.79 -16.17 -8.72
N ALA A 177 -9.78 -17.42 -8.25
CA ALA A 177 -10.95 -18.28 -8.26
C ALA A 177 -12.07 -17.75 -7.36
N ALA A 178 -11.73 -17.21 -6.19
CA ALA A 178 -12.70 -16.59 -5.29
C ALA A 178 -13.33 -15.34 -5.93
N GLN A 179 -12.53 -14.49 -6.57
CA GLN A 179 -13.03 -13.32 -7.31
C GLN A 179 -13.96 -13.71 -8.47
N ALA A 180 -13.60 -14.72 -9.25
CA ALA A 180 -14.42 -15.22 -10.36
C ALA A 180 -15.76 -15.81 -9.90
N GLN A 181 -15.85 -16.28 -8.65
CA GLN A 181 -17.09 -16.76 -8.02
C GLN A 181 -17.93 -15.63 -7.42
N GLY A 182 -17.57 -14.36 -7.64
CA GLY A 182 -18.34 -13.21 -7.18
C GLY A 182 -18.12 -12.89 -5.69
N VAL A 183 -17.05 -13.38 -5.08
CA VAL A 183 -16.60 -12.86 -3.79
C VAL A 183 -16.17 -11.40 -4.04
N VAL A 184 -17.10 -10.50 -3.74
CA VAL A 184 -16.87 -9.05 -3.83
C VAL A 184 -15.86 -8.71 -2.74
N TYR A 185 -14.86 -7.90 -3.08
CA TYR A 185 -14.04 -7.27 -2.04
C TYR A 185 -14.96 -6.63 -1.01
N THR A 186 -14.80 -7.04 0.23
CA THR A 186 -15.60 -6.45 1.32
C THR A 186 -15.21 -4.99 1.44
N GLU A 187 -16.22 -4.13 1.52
CA GLU A 187 -16.00 -2.73 1.91
C GLU A 187 -15.32 -2.69 3.29
N ILE A 188 -14.65 -1.59 3.59
CA ILE A 188 -14.12 -1.42 4.94
C ILE A 188 -15.26 -1.31 5.96
N ASP A 189 -15.01 -1.75 7.18
CA ASP A 189 -15.90 -1.52 8.33
C ASP A 189 -15.88 -0.01 8.68
N ALA A 190 -16.86 0.74 8.17
CA ALA A 190 -16.93 2.18 8.33
C ALA A 190 -16.99 2.63 9.81
N PRO A 191 -17.77 2.00 10.71
CA PRO A 191 -17.71 2.26 12.14
C PRO A 191 -16.30 2.10 12.72
N LEU A 192 -15.61 1.01 12.39
CA LEU A 192 -14.23 0.78 12.85
C LEU A 192 -13.26 1.83 12.31
N ALA A 193 -13.40 2.24 11.06
CA ALA A 193 -12.60 3.31 10.47
C ALA A 193 -12.81 4.66 11.17
N VAL A 194 -14.03 4.98 11.57
CA VAL A 194 -14.36 6.16 12.40
C VAL A 194 -13.70 6.07 13.78
N ASP A 195 -13.72 4.89 14.42
CA ASP A 195 -13.04 4.67 15.69
C ASP A 195 -11.52 4.88 15.55
N TRP A 196 -10.91 4.39 14.47
CA TRP A 196 -9.49 4.58 14.20
C TRP A 196 -9.15 6.05 13.96
N LEU A 197 -9.93 6.75 13.15
CA LEU A 197 -9.75 8.19 12.88
C LEU A 197 -9.83 9.00 14.17
N THR A 198 -10.83 8.68 15.02
CA THR A 198 -11.01 9.34 16.32
C THR A 198 -9.81 9.10 17.24
N ALA A 199 -9.36 7.84 17.36
CA ALA A 199 -8.21 7.48 18.19
C ALA A 199 -6.88 8.05 17.68
N ALA A 200 -6.75 8.23 16.36
CA ALA A 200 -5.60 8.83 15.71
C ALA A 200 -5.60 10.37 15.81
N ASP A 201 -6.68 11.00 16.27
CA ASP A 201 -6.94 12.43 16.13
C ASP A 201 -6.73 12.90 14.68
N ALA A 202 -7.24 12.12 13.72
CA ALA A 202 -7.15 12.36 12.29
C ALA A 202 -8.54 12.52 11.68
N ARG A 203 -8.64 13.23 10.56
CA ARG A 203 -9.91 13.40 9.85
C ARG A 203 -9.92 12.73 8.48
N THR A 204 -8.76 12.36 7.98
CA THR A 204 -8.58 11.73 6.68
C THR A 204 -7.92 10.38 6.86
N LEU A 205 -8.53 9.34 6.28
CA LEU A 205 -7.98 8.00 6.15
C LEU A 205 -7.63 7.78 4.68
N ILE A 206 -6.37 7.51 4.36
CA ILE A 206 -5.91 7.16 3.02
C ILE A 206 -5.54 5.68 3.02
N HIS A 207 -6.10 4.92 2.08
CA HIS A 207 -5.82 3.49 1.95
C HIS A 207 -6.03 2.96 0.52
N GLY A 208 -5.55 1.76 0.24
CA GLY A 208 -5.73 0.99 -0.98
C GLY A 208 -6.66 -0.20 -0.82
N HIS A 209 -6.22 -1.37 -1.26
CA HIS A 209 -6.77 -2.70 -1.07
C HIS A 209 -8.11 -3.01 -1.76
N ILE A 210 -9.11 -2.14 -1.66
CA ILE A 210 -10.46 -2.43 -2.19
C ILE A 210 -10.63 -2.12 -3.69
N HIS A 211 -9.62 -1.52 -4.33
CA HIS A 211 -9.60 -1.19 -5.77
C HIS A 211 -10.83 -0.41 -6.26
N ARG A 212 -11.34 0.51 -5.42
CA ARG A 212 -12.49 1.37 -5.72
C ARG A 212 -12.14 2.82 -5.41
N PRO A 213 -11.32 3.46 -6.26
CA PRO A 213 -10.84 4.80 -6.00
C PRO A 213 -11.99 5.79 -5.83
N GLY A 214 -11.91 6.62 -4.80
CA GLY A 214 -12.96 7.59 -4.48
C GLY A 214 -12.78 8.19 -3.08
N ASP A 215 -13.56 9.23 -2.81
CA ASP A 215 -13.58 9.94 -1.54
C ASP A 215 -14.98 9.82 -0.92
N HIS A 216 -15.04 9.33 0.32
CA HIS A 216 -16.30 9.02 1.00
C HIS A 216 -16.31 9.65 2.39
N VAL A 217 -17.43 10.29 2.75
CA VAL A 217 -17.64 10.77 4.12
C VAL A 217 -18.16 9.61 4.97
N LEU A 218 -17.37 9.15 5.94
CA LEU A 218 -17.72 8.08 6.88
C LEU A 218 -18.59 8.57 8.04
N GLY A 219 -18.48 9.86 8.40
CA GLY A 219 -19.16 10.47 9.52
C GLY A 219 -18.61 11.85 9.81
N HIS A 220 -18.84 12.35 11.03
CA HIS A 220 -18.38 13.64 11.46
C HIS A 220 -17.75 13.54 12.87
N ASP A 221 -16.76 14.37 13.13
CA ASP A 221 -16.18 14.49 14.47
C ASP A 221 -17.09 15.26 15.43
N ALA A 222 -16.66 15.40 16.68
CA ALA A 222 -17.44 16.10 17.72
C ALA A 222 -17.66 17.61 17.42
N GLN A 223 -16.91 18.17 16.47
CA GLN A 223 -17.04 19.55 16.01
C GLN A 223 -17.86 19.66 14.72
N GLY A 224 -18.45 18.57 14.25
CA GLY A 224 -19.24 18.52 13.02
C GLY A 224 -18.40 18.55 11.72
N ARG A 225 -17.08 18.33 11.79
CA ARG A 225 -16.19 18.28 10.63
C ARG A 225 -16.20 16.88 10.02
N PRO A 226 -16.16 16.73 8.69
CA PRO A 226 -16.23 15.40 8.06
C PRO A 226 -15.01 14.54 8.42
N LEU A 227 -15.28 13.24 8.63
CA LEU A 227 -14.30 12.16 8.67
C LEU A 227 -14.33 11.47 7.31
N THR A 228 -13.22 11.55 6.58
CA THR A 228 -13.17 11.19 5.15
C THR A 228 -12.29 9.96 4.93
N GLN A 229 -12.81 9.01 4.17
CA GLN A 229 -12.08 7.92 3.56
C GLN A 229 -11.65 8.32 2.15
N VAL A 230 -10.39 8.12 1.83
CA VAL A 230 -9.81 8.34 0.52
C VAL A 230 -9.19 7.04 0.04
N VAL A 231 -9.80 6.43 -0.96
CA VAL A 231 -9.35 5.16 -1.53
C VAL A 231 -8.43 5.43 -2.71
N LEU A 232 -7.24 4.85 -2.69
CA LEU A 232 -6.28 4.93 -3.78
C LEU A 232 -6.71 4.05 -4.96
N SER A 233 -6.24 4.39 -6.16
CA SER A 233 -6.44 3.58 -7.36
C SER A 233 -5.48 2.40 -7.36
N ASP A 234 -5.98 1.25 -7.81
CA ASP A 234 -5.15 0.20 -8.37
C ASP A 234 -4.53 0.64 -9.68
N TRP A 235 -3.43 -0.01 -10.08
CA TRP A 235 -2.76 0.25 -11.34
C TRP A 235 -2.89 -0.95 -12.27
N HIS A 236 -3.30 -0.67 -13.49
CA HIS A 236 -3.38 -1.65 -14.57
C HIS A 236 -3.32 -0.94 -15.92
N ILE A 237 -2.39 -1.35 -16.78
CA ILE A 237 -2.22 -0.77 -18.11
C ILE A 237 -2.18 -1.90 -19.12
N ALA A 238 -3.35 -2.21 -19.70
CA ALA A 238 -3.48 -3.22 -20.74
C ALA A 238 -4.50 -2.81 -21.80
N GLY A 239 -4.10 -2.73 -23.03
CA GLY A 239 -4.99 -2.37 -24.16
C GLY A 239 -5.66 -1.00 -23.95
N ASN A 240 -6.99 -1.00 -23.87
CA ASN A 240 -7.78 0.21 -23.62
C ASN A 240 -8.11 0.43 -22.13
N ASP A 241 -7.75 -0.50 -21.27
CA ASP A 241 -7.90 -0.35 -19.80
C ASP A 241 -6.62 0.29 -19.25
N HIS A 242 -6.76 1.53 -18.78
CA HIS A 242 -5.66 2.31 -18.28
C HIS A 242 -6.04 2.91 -16.94
N ARG A 243 -5.50 2.34 -15.87
CA ARG A 243 -5.61 2.85 -14.52
C ARG A 243 -4.20 3.04 -13.97
N ALA A 244 -3.80 4.27 -13.77
CA ALA A 244 -2.56 4.64 -13.09
C ALA A 244 -2.75 6.04 -12.52
N GLN A 245 -3.07 6.12 -11.25
CA GLN A 245 -3.38 7.39 -10.58
C GLN A 245 -2.54 7.55 -9.33
N VAL A 246 -2.02 8.74 -9.13
CA VAL A 246 -1.32 9.17 -7.92
C VAL A 246 -2.24 10.08 -7.12
N LEU A 247 -2.31 9.89 -5.82
CA LEU A 247 -2.94 10.86 -4.93
C LEU A 247 -1.85 11.78 -4.37
N ARG A 248 -1.96 13.07 -4.60
CA ARG A 248 -1.09 14.11 -4.03
C ARG A 248 -1.78 14.83 -2.91
N LEU A 249 -1.11 14.94 -1.77
CA LEU A 249 -1.51 15.78 -0.65
C LEU A 249 -0.55 16.96 -0.57
N SER A 250 -1.10 18.18 -0.48
CA SER A 250 -0.34 19.41 -0.29
C SER A 250 -0.37 19.86 1.16
N SER A 251 0.59 20.70 1.57
CA SER A 251 0.73 21.20 2.95
C SER A 251 -0.44 22.04 3.44
N ASP A 252 -1.27 22.55 2.53
CA ASP A 252 -2.53 23.24 2.84
C ASP A 252 -3.72 22.26 3.01
N GLY A 253 -3.48 20.95 2.90
CA GLY A 253 -4.46 19.89 3.06
C GLY A 253 -5.27 19.58 1.79
N GLN A 254 -4.90 20.14 0.64
CA GLN A 254 -5.56 19.79 -0.63
C GLN A 254 -5.13 18.41 -1.10
N LEU A 255 -6.12 17.60 -1.54
CA LEU A 255 -5.93 16.31 -2.18
C LEU A 255 -6.21 16.45 -3.68
N GLU A 256 -5.28 15.99 -4.50
CA GLU A 256 -5.38 15.98 -5.96
C GLU A 256 -5.13 14.57 -6.48
N ARG A 257 -6.02 14.10 -7.36
CA ARG A 257 -5.84 12.83 -8.09
C ARG A 257 -5.22 13.11 -9.44
N ILE A 258 -4.01 12.61 -9.66
CA ILE A 258 -3.20 12.83 -10.86
C ILE A 258 -3.22 11.57 -11.69
N ASP A 259 -3.93 11.59 -12.81
CA ASP A 259 -3.90 10.48 -13.76
C ASP A 259 -2.59 10.52 -14.57
N LEU A 260 -1.86 9.42 -14.53
CA LEU A 260 -0.69 9.24 -15.36
C LEU A 260 -1.18 8.74 -16.72
N GLY A 261 -1.35 9.65 -17.68
CA GLY A 261 -1.86 9.35 -19.02
C GLY A 261 -1.08 8.26 -19.74
N PRO A 262 -1.65 7.72 -20.85
CA PRO A 262 -0.97 6.72 -21.67
C PRO A 262 0.39 7.23 -22.15
N MET A 263 1.32 6.30 -22.28
CA MET A 263 2.67 6.55 -22.81
C MET A 263 2.66 6.76 -24.32
#